data_83c40cd2f8018534cafd1f0ec0ffee0e
#
_entry.id   83c40cd2f8018534cafd1f0ec0ffee0e
#
_cell.length_a   1.000
_cell.length_b   1.000
_cell.length_c   1.000
_cell.angle_alpha   90.00
_cell.angle_beta   90.00
_cell.angle_gamma   90.00
#
_symmetry.space_group_name_H-M   'P 1'
#
loop_
_entity.id
_entity.type
_entity.pdbx_description
1 polymer ?
#
loop_
_entity_poly.entity_id
_entity_poly.type
_entity_poly.pdbx_seq_one_letter_code
_entity_poly.pdbx_strand_id
1 'polypeptide(L)'
;FAGAIVSYFVVAVILLSESRPLGLVVLVGVPILVSSLSFILRPLQKRQAEQREQSGKLTTLGADTVAGLRVLRGIGGEQAFLRRYREQSQRVRRVGVHVAGVQASLDAAQVFLPGVFVVLVTWLGARFALAGNITPGDLVQFYGYAAFLVMPLRTATEFADRATRAHIAARKIIR
;
A
#
# COMPACT_ATOMS: atom_id res chain seq x y z
N PHE A 1 -1.84 -13.47 -8.40
CA PHE A 1 -3.17 -12.98 -7.99
C PHE A 1 -4.18 -14.12 -7.90
N ALA A 2 -4.33 -14.91 -8.99
CA ALA A 2 -5.20 -16.09 -8.97
C ALA A 2 -4.86 -17.03 -7.81
N GLY A 3 -3.56 -17.32 -7.58
CA GLY A 3 -3.12 -18.13 -6.44
C GLY A 3 -3.52 -17.55 -5.08
N ALA A 4 -3.42 -16.24 -4.87
CA ALA A 4 -3.81 -15.61 -3.61
C ALA A 4 -5.33 -15.70 -3.37
N ILE A 5 -6.14 -15.52 -4.41
CA ILE A 5 -7.61 -15.70 -4.33
C ILE A 5 -7.95 -17.15 -4.04
N VAL A 6 -7.34 -18.08 -4.80
CA VAL A 6 -7.58 -19.51 -4.60
C VAL A 6 -7.17 -19.93 -3.18
N SER A 7 -5.99 -19.54 -2.71
CA SER A 7 -5.54 -19.82 -1.33
C SER A 7 -6.51 -19.26 -0.29
N TYR A 8 -7.02 -18.05 -0.48
CA TYR A 8 -8.01 -17.44 0.41
C TYR A 8 -9.30 -18.28 0.46
N PHE A 9 -9.86 -18.63 -0.71
CA PHE A 9 -11.09 -19.42 -0.77
C PHE A 9 -10.90 -20.81 -0.19
N VAL A 10 -9.79 -21.49 -0.49
CA VAL A 10 -9.48 -22.81 0.06
C VAL A 10 -9.41 -22.76 1.59
N VAL A 11 -8.65 -21.80 2.14
CA VAL A 11 -8.54 -21.63 3.59
C VAL A 11 -9.88 -21.26 4.21
N ALA A 12 -10.66 -20.37 3.59
CA ALA A 12 -11.98 -19.99 4.08
C ALA A 12 -12.95 -21.19 4.11
N VAL A 13 -12.94 -22.05 3.08
CA VAL A 13 -13.76 -23.26 3.03
C VAL A 13 -13.34 -24.26 4.09
N ILE A 14 -12.03 -24.50 4.27
CA ILE A 14 -11.51 -25.39 5.31
C ILE A 14 -11.94 -24.90 6.70
N LEU A 15 -11.76 -23.62 7.00
CA LEU A 15 -12.14 -23.03 8.28
C LEU A 15 -13.66 -23.06 8.53
N LEU A 16 -14.48 -22.91 7.48
CA LEU A 16 -15.94 -23.03 7.57
C LEU A 16 -16.39 -24.47 7.85
N SER A 17 -15.67 -25.46 7.34
CA SER A 17 -15.97 -26.88 7.60
C SER A 17 -15.63 -27.30 9.02
N GLU A 18 -14.57 -26.75 9.59
CA GLU A 18 -14.11 -27.05 10.97
C GLU A 18 -14.92 -26.26 12.01
N SER A 19 -15.09 -24.96 11.79
CA SER A 19 -15.82 -24.08 12.71
C SER A 19 -16.52 -22.95 11.98
N ARG A 20 -17.85 -22.99 11.91
CA ARG A 20 -18.67 -21.96 11.26
C ARG A 20 -18.37 -20.54 11.74
N PRO A 21 -18.28 -20.23 13.07
CA PRO A 21 -18.05 -18.87 13.54
C PRO A 21 -16.65 -18.35 13.17
N LEU A 22 -15.61 -19.18 13.25
CA LEU A 22 -14.24 -18.77 12.91
C LEU A 22 -14.04 -18.63 11.41
N GLY A 23 -14.61 -19.54 10.60
CA GLY A 23 -14.61 -19.42 9.15
C GLY A 23 -15.30 -18.14 8.67
N LEU A 24 -16.38 -17.72 9.32
CA LEU A 24 -17.10 -16.49 9.01
C LEU A 24 -16.26 -15.24 9.34
N VAL A 25 -15.53 -15.25 10.46
CA VAL A 25 -14.59 -14.15 10.81
C VAL A 25 -13.51 -13.99 9.77
N VAL A 26 -12.95 -15.07 9.24
CA VAL A 26 -11.94 -15.01 8.18
C VAL A 26 -12.56 -14.58 6.84
N LEU A 27 -13.72 -15.13 6.50
CA LEU A 27 -14.43 -14.82 5.25
C LEU A 27 -14.80 -13.33 5.14
N VAL A 28 -15.19 -12.71 6.24
CA VAL A 28 -15.57 -11.28 6.28
C VAL A 28 -14.36 -10.39 6.61
N GLY A 29 -13.50 -10.83 7.50
CA GLY A 29 -12.36 -10.04 7.98
C GLY A 29 -11.34 -9.74 6.91
N VAL A 30 -11.00 -10.72 6.06
CA VAL A 30 -10.01 -10.52 4.99
C VAL A 30 -10.47 -9.50 3.94
N PRO A 31 -11.70 -9.53 3.40
CA PRO A 31 -12.19 -8.48 2.51
C PRO A 31 -12.23 -7.09 3.16
N ILE A 32 -12.56 -6.99 4.45
CA ILE A 32 -12.51 -5.72 5.19
C ILE A 32 -11.08 -5.19 5.25
N LEU A 33 -10.10 -6.04 5.55
CA LEU A 33 -8.68 -5.67 5.58
C LEU A 33 -8.22 -5.15 4.21
N VAL A 34 -8.52 -5.87 3.13
CA VAL A 34 -8.15 -5.48 1.76
C VAL A 34 -8.80 -4.14 1.38
N SER A 35 -10.07 -3.96 1.73
CA SER A 35 -10.80 -2.71 1.45
C SER A 35 -10.21 -1.54 2.22
N SER A 36 -9.85 -1.73 3.49
CA SER A 36 -9.22 -0.71 4.32
C SER A 36 -7.87 -0.26 3.76
N LEU A 37 -7.02 -1.21 3.34
CA LEU A 37 -5.75 -0.89 2.70
C LEU A 37 -5.95 -0.16 1.37
N SER A 38 -6.91 -0.58 0.56
CA SER A 38 -7.22 0.05 -0.73
C SER A 38 -7.64 1.51 -0.57
N PHE A 39 -8.32 1.85 0.52
CA PHE A 39 -8.71 3.22 0.84
C PHE A 39 -7.49 4.13 1.08
N ILE A 40 -6.44 3.62 1.72
CA ILE A 40 -5.19 4.35 1.96
C ILE A 40 -4.33 4.46 0.69
N LEU A 41 -4.39 3.46 -0.19
CA LEU A 41 -3.61 3.44 -1.44
C LEU A 41 -4.01 4.54 -2.44
N ARG A 42 -5.31 4.85 -2.55
CA ARG A 42 -5.82 5.84 -3.51
C ARG A 42 -5.21 7.24 -3.34
N PRO A 43 -5.19 7.86 -2.14
CA PRO A 43 -4.58 9.17 -1.95
C PRO A 43 -3.06 9.14 -2.14
N LEU A 44 -2.39 8.03 -1.84
CA LEU A 44 -0.94 7.89 -2.06
C LEU A 44 -0.58 8.01 -3.54
N GLN A 45 -1.30 7.31 -4.43
CA GLN A 45 -1.05 7.36 -5.87
C GLN A 45 -1.18 8.78 -6.43
N LYS A 46 -2.19 9.54 -5.99
CA LYS A 46 -2.39 10.93 -6.40
C LYS A 46 -1.22 11.81 -5.96
N ARG A 47 -0.78 11.69 -4.72
CA ARG A 47 0.34 12.46 -4.17
C ARG A 47 1.69 12.10 -4.81
N GLN A 48 1.91 10.84 -5.12
CA GLN A 48 3.09 10.41 -5.87
C GLN A 48 3.10 10.96 -7.31
N ALA A 49 1.93 11.07 -7.96
CA ALA A 49 1.83 11.70 -9.27
C ALA A 49 2.20 13.20 -9.22
N GLU A 50 1.71 13.91 -8.21
CA GLU A 50 2.05 15.31 -7.95
C GLU A 50 3.56 15.49 -7.68
N GLN A 51 4.16 14.61 -6.87
CA GLN A 51 5.59 14.63 -6.61
C GLN A 51 6.41 14.45 -7.90
N ARG A 52 6.02 13.51 -8.76
CA ARG A 52 6.69 13.30 -10.05
C ARG A 52 6.58 14.51 -10.96
N GLU A 53 5.43 15.17 -10.99
CA GLU A 53 5.23 16.40 -11.75
C GLU A 53 6.14 17.53 -11.26
N GLN A 54 6.20 17.77 -9.94
CA GLN A 54 7.05 18.80 -9.36
C GLN A 54 8.54 18.50 -9.57
N SER A 55 8.94 17.23 -9.48
CA SER A 55 10.31 16.80 -9.79
C SER A 55 10.65 17.01 -11.27
N GLY A 56 9.71 16.71 -12.17
CA GLY A 56 9.88 17.01 -13.60
C GLY A 56 10.12 18.50 -13.87
N LYS A 57 9.31 19.37 -13.26
CA LYS A 57 9.50 20.82 -13.37
C LYS A 57 10.88 21.28 -12.86
N LEU A 58 11.38 20.70 -11.77
CA LEU A 58 12.72 20.98 -11.26
C LEU A 58 13.81 20.53 -12.23
N THR A 59 13.66 19.33 -12.82
CA THR A 59 14.60 18.81 -13.81
C THR A 59 14.66 19.68 -15.07
N THR A 60 13.49 20.07 -15.60
CA THR A 60 13.41 20.99 -16.75
C THR A 60 14.08 22.32 -16.44
N LEU A 61 13.77 22.90 -15.27
CA LEU A 61 14.38 24.15 -14.83
C LEU A 61 15.91 24.04 -14.73
N GLY A 62 16.42 22.91 -14.25
CA GLY A 62 17.86 22.63 -14.20
C GLY A 62 18.47 22.50 -15.59
N ALA A 63 17.84 21.79 -16.51
CA ALA A 63 18.30 21.62 -17.89
C ALA A 63 18.34 22.94 -18.64
N ASP A 64 17.30 23.76 -18.53
CA ASP A 64 17.23 25.10 -19.13
C ASP A 64 18.33 26.02 -18.62
N THR A 65 18.70 25.87 -17.32
CA THR A 65 19.82 26.61 -16.73
C THR A 65 21.13 26.27 -17.39
N VAL A 66 21.41 24.97 -17.50
CA VAL A 66 22.68 24.50 -18.07
C VAL A 66 22.77 24.96 -19.53
N ALA A 67 21.68 24.84 -20.29
CA ALA A 67 21.61 25.28 -21.67
C ALA A 67 21.81 26.82 -21.82
N GLY A 68 21.24 27.60 -20.91
CA GLY A 68 21.30 29.08 -20.91
C GLY A 68 22.45 29.67 -20.08
N LEU A 69 23.35 28.88 -19.51
CA LEU A 69 24.35 29.33 -18.53
C LEU A 69 25.27 30.44 -19.08
N ARG A 70 25.65 30.36 -20.37
CA ARG A 70 26.48 31.35 -21.03
C ARG A 70 25.81 32.73 -21.09
N VAL A 71 24.51 32.75 -21.39
CA VAL A 71 23.72 33.99 -21.45
C VAL A 71 23.48 34.53 -20.06
N LEU A 72 23.11 33.69 -19.11
CA LEU A 72 22.88 34.03 -17.70
C LEU A 72 24.12 34.71 -17.08
N ARG A 73 25.32 34.22 -17.40
CA ARG A 73 26.57 34.78 -16.90
C ARG A 73 26.90 36.13 -17.55
N GLY A 74 26.46 36.32 -18.79
CA GLY A 74 26.66 37.61 -19.49
C GLY A 74 25.80 38.76 -18.98
N ILE A 75 24.57 38.43 -18.49
CA ILE A 75 23.60 39.43 -18.01
C ILE A 75 23.51 39.54 -16.48
N GLY A 76 24.26 38.72 -15.72
CA GLY A 76 24.26 38.75 -14.24
C GLY A 76 22.99 38.20 -13.61
N GLY A 77 22.26 37.28 -14.30
CA GLY A 77 20.97 36.71 -13.87
C GLY A 77 21.06 35.55 -12.89
N GLU A 78 22.25 35.10 -12.46
CA GLU A 78 22.45 33.87 -11.69
C GLU A 78 21.69 33.86 -10.36
N GLN A 79 21.65 34.99 -9.66
CA GLN A 79 20.97 35.08 -8.35
C GLN A 79 19.44 34.90 -8.44
N ALA A 80 18.85 35.49 -9.51
CA ALA A 80 17.42 35.34 -9.75
C ALA A 80 17.06 33.88 -10.07
N PHE A 81 17.91 33.24 -10.84
CA PHE A 81 17.76 31.85 -11.20
C PHE A 81 17.94 30.91 -10.00
N LEU A 82 18.96 31.10 -9.18
CA LEU A 82 19.17 30.33 -7.94
C LEU A 82 17.99 30.43 -6.97
N ARG A 83 17.38 31.61 -6.85
CA ARG A 83 16.14 31.74 -6.05
C ARG A 83 15.03 30.86 -6.59
N ARG A 84 14.78 30.93 -7.90
CA ARG A 84 13.73 30.15 -8.57
C ARG A 84 13.95 28.64 -8.43
N TYR A 85 15.19 28.18 -8.58
CA TYR A 85 15.58 26.81 -8.40
C TYR A 85 15.37 26.34 -6.93
N ARG A 86 15.79 27.15 -5.96
CA ARG A 86 15.59 26.88 -4.54
C ARG A 86 14.10 26.80 -4.18
N GLU A 87 13.29 27.71 -4.68
CA GLU A 87 11.84 27.69 -4.44
C GLU A 87 11.20 26.40 -4.98
N GLN A 88 11.54 26.02 -6.21
CA GLN A 88 11.04 24.80 -6.82
C GLN A 88 11.54 23.55 -6.07
N SER A 89 12.79 23.51 -5.68
CA SER A 89 13.39 22.44 -4.87
C SER A 89 12.66 22.29 -3.51
N GLN A 90 12.35 23.42 -2.86
CA GLN A 90 11.57 23.40 -1.61
C GLN A 90 10.13 22.92 -1.81
N ARG A 91 9.52 23.18 -2.98
CA ARG A 91 8.21 22.60 -3.34
C ARG A 91 8.29 21.09 -3.48
N VAL A 92 9.27 20.58 -4.23
CA VAL A 92 9.54 19.13 -4.37
C VAL A 92 9.73 18.48 -3.00
N ARG A 93 10.55 19.09 -2.14
CA ARG A 93 10.77 18.60 -0.77
C ARG A 93 9.48 18.53 0.04
N ARG A 94 8.65 19.58 0.02
CA ARG A 94 7.38 19.60 0.78
C ARG A 94 6.43 18.50 0.32
N VAL A 95 6.25 18.35 -0.99
CA VAL A 95 5.41 17.28 -1.55
C VAL A 95 6.00 15.92 -1.22
N GLY A 96 7.33 15.75 -1.31
CA GLY A 96 8.01 14.50 -0.94
C GLY A 96 7.80 14.11 0.52
N VAL A 97 7.87 15.06 1.47
CA VAL A 97 7.59 14.79 2.89
C VAL A 97 6.14 14.33 3.10
N HIS A 98 5.18 14.94 2.39
CA HIS A 98 3.78 14.48 2.47
C HIS A 98 3.58 13.08 1.89
N VAL A 99 4.24 12.76 0.78
CA VAL A 99 4.22 11.40 0.20
C VAL A 99 4.83 10.41 1.18
N ALA A 100 5.98 10.74 1.78
CA ALA A 100 6.64 9.87 2.77
C ALA A 100 5.75 9.60 4.00
N GLY A 101 5.02 10.62 4.49
CA GLY A 101 4.08 10.46 5.60
C GLY A 101 2.94 9.49 5.28
N VAL A 102 2.33 9.62 4.11
CA VAL A 102 1.26 8.70 3.67
C VAL A 102 1.82 7.30 3.41
N GLN A 103 3.01 7.19 2.82
CA GLN A 103 3.69 5.91 2.63
C GLN A 103 3.96 5.21 3.95
N ALA A 104 4.51 5.93 4.95
CA ALA A 104 4.77 5.38 6.28
C ALA A 104 3.48 4.89 6.96
N SER A 105 2.36 5.63 6.80
CA SER A 105 1.05 5.19 7.31
C SER A 105 0.56 3.91 6.64
N LEU A 106 0.78 3.77 5.34
CA LEU A 106 0.44 2.55 4.60
C LEU A 106 1.29 1.37 5.06
N ASP A 107 2.61 1.58 5.19
CA ASP A 107 3.55 0.54 5.63
C ASP A 107 3.21 0.07 7.07
N ALA A 108 2.89 1.00 7.95
CA ALA A 108 2.41 0.68 9.29
C ALA A 108 1.09 -0.10 9.26
N ALA A 109 0.13 0.32 8.45
CA ALA A 109 -1.15 -0.37 8.32
C ALA A 109 -1.01 -1.80 7.74
N GLN A 110 -0.09 -2.02 6.82
CA GLN A 110 0.20 -3.34 6.25
C GLN A 110 0.75 -4.35 7.27
N VAL A 111 1.36 -3.88 8.34
CA VAL A 111 1.84 -4.73 9.44
C VAL A 111 0.81 -4.81 10.56
N PHE A 112 0.26 -3.66 10.94
CA PHE A 112 -0.64 -3.54 12.09
C PHE A 112 -1.98 -4.24 11.86
N LEU A 113 -2.64 -4.02 10.71
CA LEU A 113 -3.96 -4.58 10.44
C LEU A 113 -3.98 -6.11 10.40
N PRO A 114 -3.08 -6.79 9.67
CA PRO A 114 -2.99 -8.25 9.73
C PRO A 114 -2.59 -8.75 11.11
N GLY A 115 -1.71 -8.05 11.83
CA GLY A 115 -1.32 -8.40 13.19
C GLY A 115 -2.52 -8.39 14.15
N VAL A 116 -3.32 -7.34 14.13
CA VAL A 116 -4.58 -7.24 14.91
C VAL A 116 -5.54 -8.35 14.51
N PHE A 117 -5.65 -8.66 13.23
CA PHE A 117 -6.52 -9.74 12.75
C PHE A 117 -6.10 -11.09 13.29
N VAL A 118 -4.82 -11.44 13.28
CA VAL A 118 -4.29 -12.70 13.85
C VAL A 118 -4.57 -12.77 15.36
N VAL A 119 -4.34 -11.68 16.10
CA VAL A 119 -4.64 -11.59 17.52
C VAL A 119 -6.13 -11.83 17.79
N LEU A 120 -7.00 -11.20 16.99
CA LEU A 120 -8.45 -11.34 17.14
C LEU A 120 -8.92 -12.77 16.86
N VAL A 121 -8.42 -13.40 15.79
CA VAL A 121 -8.74 -14.81 15.48
C VAL A 121 -8.25 -15.73 16.58
N THR A 122 -7.03 -15.52 17.08
CA THR A 122 -6.46 -16.31 18.17
C THR A 122 -7.27 -16.14 19.46
N TRP A 123 -7.65 -14.92 19.81
CA TRP A 123 -8.45 -14.62 21.00
C TRP A 123 -9.85 -15.26 20.93
N LEU A 124 -10.53 -15.14 19.79
CA LEU A 124 -11.82 -15.78 19.57
C LEU A 124 -11.70 -17.31 19.61
N GLY A 125 -10.69 -17.86 18.97
CA GLY A 125 -10.42 -19.29 18.97
C GLY A 125 -10.16 -19.81 20.39
N ALA A 126 -9.36 -19.09 21.19
CA ALA A 126 -9.12 -19.44 22.58
C ALA A 126 -10.41 -19.43 23.42
N ARG A 127 -11.30 -18.45 23.22
CA ARG A 127 -12.61 -18.42 23.88
C ARG A 127 -13.49 -19.61 23.51
N PHE A 128 -13.50 -20.01 22.23
CA PHE A 128 -14.26 -21.18 21.79
C PHE A 128 -13.67 -22.50 22.30
N ALA A 129 -12.33 -22.59 22.42
CA ALA A 129 -11.66 -23.73 23.02
C ALA A 129 -12.00 -23.87 24.51
N LEU A 130 -11.99 -22.78 25.28
CA LEU A 130 -12.38 -22.75 26.69
C LEU A 130 -13.86 -23.08 26.89
N ALA A 131 -14.72 -22.76 25.94
CA ALA A 131 -16.13 -23.11 25.94
C ALA A 131 -16.40 -24.59 25.52
N GLY A 132 -15.33 -25.33 25.17
CA GLY A 132 -15.46 -26.72 24.73
C GLY A 132 -15.98 -26.91 23.29
N ASN A 133 -16.09 -25.84 22.51
CA ASN A 133 -16.62 -25.90 21.15
C ASN A 133 -15.58 -26.32 20.09
N ILE A 134 -14.30 -26.23 20.42
CA ILE A 134 -13.17 -26.64 19.57
C ILE A 134 -12.07 -27.25 20.44
N THR A 135 -11.23 -28.08 19.83
CA THR A 135 -10.11 -28.70 20.55
C THR A 135 -8.88 -27.72 20.57
N PRO A 136 -7.94 -27.94 21.53
CA PRO A 136 -6.67 -27.18 21.49
C PRO A 136 -5.88 -27.35 20.18
N GLY A 137 -5.98 -28.51 19.53
CA GLY A 137 -5.40 -28.76 18.21
C GLY A 137 -5.98 -27.88 17.12
N ASP A 138 -7.31 -27.70 17.11
CA ASP A 138 -8.01 -26.82 16.18
C ASP A 138 -7.55 -25.36 16.36
N LEU A 139 -7.30 -24.92 17.60
CA LEU A 139 -6.78 -23.57 17.88
C LEU A 139 -5.41 -23.33 17.23
N VAL A 140 -4.50 -24.30 17.32
CA VAL A 140 -3.16 -24.20 16.69
C VAL A 140 -3.31 -24.16 15.16
N GLN A 141 -4.21 -24.97 14.63
CA GLN A 141 -4.50 -25.00 13.19
C GLN A 141 -5.10 -23.67 12.70
N PHE A 142 -6.04 -23.08 13.42
CA PHE A 142 -6.60 -21.74 13.11
C PHE A 142 -5.56 -20.64 13.14
N TYR A 143 -4.67 -20.65 14.14
CA TYR A 143 -3.54 -19.72 14.18
C TYR A 143 -2.66 -19.88 12.96
N GLY A 144 -2.31 -21.11 12.60
CA GLY A 144 -1.50 -21.40 11.40
C GLY A 144 -2.14 -20.86 10.11
N TYR A 145 -3.44 -21.09 9.92
CA TYR A 145 -4.18 -20.59 8.77
C TYR A 145 -4.29 -19.05 8.75
N ALA A 146 -4.56 -18.43 9.90
CA ALA A 146 -4.62 -16.98 10.02
C ALA A 146 -3.26 -16.33 9.70
N ALA A 147 -2.18 -16.90 10.23
CA ALA A 147 -0.82 -16.46 9.95
C ALA A 147 -0.43 -16.67 8.47
N PHE A 148 -0.81 -17.79 7.87
CA PHE A 148 -0.60 -18.07 6.46
C PHE A 148 -1.30 -17.04 5.55
N LEU A 149 -2.51 -16.60 5.90
CA LEU A 149 -3.28 -15.64 5.12
C LEU A 149 -2.64 -14.24 5.06
N VAL A 150 -1.72 -13.90 5.96
CA VAL A 150 -0.99 -12.62 5.93
C VAL A 150 -0.16 -12.48 4.65
N MET A 151 0.48 -13.55 4.17
CA MET A 151 1.28 -13.52 2.93
C MET A 151 0.45 -13.26 1.66
N PRO A 152 -0.63 -14.03 1.37
CA PRO A 152 -1.49 -13.76 0.22
C PRO A 152 -2.14 -12.37 0.26
N LEU A 153 -2.47 -11.86 1.46
CA LEU A 153 -3.03 -10.53 1.64
C LEU A 153 -2.05 -9.44 1.18
N ARG A 154 -0.78 -9.56 1.54
CA ARG A 154 0.28 -8.65 1.11
C ARG A 154 0.48 -8.68 -0.40
N THR A 155 0.53 -9.87 -0.98
CA THR A 155 0.64 -10.07 -2.43
C THR A 155 -0.57 -9.51 -3.18
N ALA A 156 -1.78 -9.63 -2.64
CA ALA A 156 -3.00 -9.11 -3.25
C ALA A 156 -2.99 -7.57 -3.30
N THR A 157 -2.52 -6.89 -2.24
CA THR A 157 -2.40 -5.43 -2.23
C THR A 157 -1.34 -4.92 -3.20
N GLU A 158 -0.17 -5.56 -3.28
CA GLU A 158 0.88 -5.23 -4.26
C GLU A 158 0.39 -5.42 -5.71
N PHE A 159 -0.37 -6.47 -5.95
CA PHE A 159 -0.92 -6.73 -7.28
C PHE A 159 -1.98 -5.70 -7.67
N ALA A 160 -2.88 -5.32 -6.77
CA ALA A 160 -3.88 -4.28 -7.02
C ALA A 160 -3.22 -2.95 -7.43
N ASP A 161 -2.10 -2.60 -6.80
CA ASP A 161 -1.30 -1.42 -7.16
C ASP A 161 -0.67 -1.56 -8.55
N ARG A 162 -0.06 -2.71 -8.87
CA ARG A 162 0.54 -2.99 -10.19
C ARG A 162 -0.50 -3.02 -11.30
N ALA A 163 -1.66 -3.65 -11.09
CA ALA A 163 -2.75 -3.72 -12.05
C ALA A 163 -3.32 -2.34 -12.38
N THR A 164 -3.47 -1.48 -11.36
CA THR A 164 -3.93 -0.10 -11.55
C THR A 164 -2.92 0.69 -12.38
N ARG A 165 -1.62 0.56 -12.12
CA ARG A 165 -0.57 1.20 -12.93
C ARG A 165 -0.55 0.70 -14.36
N ALA A 166 -0.68 -0.60 -14.58
CA ALA A 166 -0.72 -1.21 -15.90
C ALA A 166 -1.93 -0.72 -16.71
N HIS A 167 -3.10 -0.63 -16.08
CA HIS A 167 -4.30 -0.11 -16.70
C HIS A 167 -4.16 1.36 -17.14
N ILE A 168 -3.56 2.20 -16.30
CA ILE A 168 -3.30 3.61 -16.61
C ILE A 168 -2.27 3.73 -17.75
N ALA A 169 -1.22 2.90 -17.75
CA ALA A 169 -0.23 2.89 -18.81
C ALA A 169 -0.82 2.46 -20.15
N ALA A 170 -1.62 1.38 -20.17
CA ALA A 170 -2.30 0.91 -21.36
C ALA A 170 -3.24 1.97 -21.96
N ARG A 171 -3.97 2.70 -21.12
CA ARG A 171 -4.87 3.78 -21.56
C ARG A 171 -4.13 4.99 -22.17
N LYS A 172 -2.85 5.19 -21.82
CA LYS A 172 -1.99 6.23 -22.42
C LYS A 172 -1.42 5.83 -23.79
N ILE A 173 -1.32 4.54 -24.08
CA ILE A 173 -0.80 4.02 -25.36
C ILE A 173 -1.89 4.00 -26.44
N ILE A 174 -3.16 3.85 -26.04
CA ILE A 174 -4.31 3.75 -26.94
C ILE A 174 -4.88 5.13 -27.33
N ARG A 175 -4.35 6.22 -26.78
CA ARG A 175 -4.62 7.61 -27.17
C ARG A 175 -3.46 8.22 -27.92
#